data_457817f6cac7bd7215eae6f8aac3c5f0
#
_entry.id   457817f6cac7bd7215eae6f8aac3c5f0
#
_cell.length_a   1.000
_cell.length_b   1.000
_cell.length_c   1.000
_cell.angle_alpha   90.00
_cell.angle_beta   90.00
_cell.angle_gamma   90.00
#
_symmetry.space_group_name_H-M   'P 1'
#
loop_
_entity.id
_entity.type
_entity.pdbx_description
1 polymer ?
#
loop_
_entity_poly.entity_id
_entity_poly.type
_entity_poly.pdbx_seq_one_letter_code
_entity_poly.pdbx_strand_id
1 'polypeptide(L)'
;MQAQLPLLPITEATHDVLIELIYSSADNFTGRAIYEHSLCFLHPQAEACLRKAVAAARELDLRLKVLDAFRPQEAQEALWAVAPLPGYVADPAKGSNHTRGVAIDLTLVAADGQVLDMGTPVDTMTAESHHFYAGHCAAVQINRARLLTVMLEAGFLHHPQEWWHYQLPDANKFPLIDSHAFMTCVAQDKTSPATRAV
;
A
#
# COMPACT_ATOMS: atom_id res chain seq x y z
N MET A 1 9.90 25.91 14.58
CA MET A 1 9.58 25.21 13.32
C MET A 1 9.20 23.78 13.71
N GLN A 2 7.94 23.39 13.57
CA GLN A 2 7.57 21.97 13.68
C GLN A 2 8.29 21.23 12.54
N ALA A 3 9.00 20.15 12.88
CA ALA A 3 9.59 19.29 11.88
C ALA A 3 8.45 18.68 11.05
N GLN A 4 8.46 18.90 9.74
CA GLN A 4 7.48 18.30 8.84
C GLN A 4 7.64 16.77 8.91
N LEU A 5 6.56 16.05 9.21
CA LEU A 5 6.59 14.59 9.23
C LEU A 5 7.02 14.06 7.85
N PRO A 6 7.87 13.04 7.78
CA PRO A 6 8.36 12.50 6.52
C PRO A 6 7.27 11.79 5.71
N LEU A 7 6.16 11.42 6.35
CA LEU A 7 5.01 10.76 5.76
C LEU A 7 3.73 11.53 6.03
N LEU A 8 2.80 11.48 5.09
CA LEU A 8 1.46 12.06 5.18
C LEU A 8 0.42 10.99 5.52
N PRO A 9 -0.55 11.30 6.40
CA PRO A 9 -1.64 10.38 6.71
C PRO A 9 -2.59 10.26 5.51
N ILE A 10 -2.97 9.03 5.19
CA ILE A 10 -3.99 8.71 4.20
C ILE A 10 -5.25 8.31 4.96
N THR A 11 -6.37 8.94 4.63
CA THR A 11 -7.67 8.62 5.23
C THR A 11 -8.74 8.49 4.16
N GLU A 12 -9.77 7.73 4.43
CA GLU A 12 -10.91 7.57 3.52
C GLU A 12 -11.56 8.92 3.18
N ALA A 13 -11.71 9.78 4.21
CA ALA A 13 -12.37 11.08 4.07
C ALA A 13 -11.59 12.08 3.21
N THR A 14 -10.25 12.07 3.29
CA THR A 14 -9.41 13.07 2.60
C THR A 14 -8.89 12.60 1.25
N HIS A 15 -8.94 11.29 0.97
CA HIS A 15 -8.38 10.70 -0.25
C HIS A 15 -9.42 9.96 -1.12
N ASP A 16 -10.67 9.79 -0.61
CA ASP A 16 -11.72 9.02 -1.29
C ASP A 16 -11.26 7.61 -1.72
N VAL A 17 -10.56 6.97 -0.84
CA VAL A 17 -10.16 5.56 -0.92
C VAL A 17 -10.91 4.76 0.13
N LEU A 18 -10.92 3.43 0.00
CA LEU A 18 -11.23 2.52 1.10
C LEU A 18 -9.90 2.08 1.72
N ILE A 19 -9.87 1.85 3.04
CA ILE A 19 -8.66 1.41 3.74
C ILE A 19 -8.96 0.13 4.52
N GLU A 20 -8.28 -0.95 4.16
CA GLU A 20 -8.32 -2.24 4.85
C GLU A 20 -6.90 -2.79 4.92
N LEU A 21 -6.11 -2.28 5.88
CA LEU A 21 -4.73 -2.73 6.05
C LEU A 21 -4.72 -4.20 6.50
N ILE A 22 -4.30 -5.09 5.62
CA ILE A 22 -4.37 -6.54 5.82
C ILE A 22 -3.57 -7.02 7.02
N TYR A 23 -2.47 -6.34 7.34
CA TYR A 23 -1.62 -6.69 8.50
C TYR A 23 -2.13 -6.14 9.84
N SER A 24 -3.25 -5.42 9.85
CA SER A 24 -3.92 -4.97 11.08
C SER A 24 -4.81 -6.03 11.71
N SER A 25 -5.05 -7.15 11.03
CA SER A 25 -5.83 -8.29 11.50
C SER A 25 -5.05 -9.59 11.38
N ALA A 26 -5.64 -10.70 11.79
CA ALA A 26 -5.08 -12.03 11.58
C ALA A 26 -5.39 -12.62 10.19
N ASP A 27 -6.19 -11.93 9.38
CA ASP A 27 -6.56 -12.35 8.03
C ASP A 27 -5.49 -11.95 7.01
N ASN A 28 -4.29 -12.52 7.19
CA ASN A 28 -3.14 -12.41 6.32
C ASN A 28 -2.31 -13.69 6.38
N PHE A 29 -1.31 -13.84 5.51
CA PHE A 29 -0.54 -15.09 5.39
C PHE A 29 0.26 -15.47 6.65
N THR A 30 0.47 -14.55 7.60
CA THR A 30 1.14 -14.86 8.88
C THR A 30 0.19 -15.40 9.94
N GLY A 31 -1.12 -15.29 9.74
CA GLY A 31 -2.16 -15.74 10.68
C GLY A 31 -2.25 -14.93 11.98
N ARG A 32 -1.64 -13.73 12.02
CA ARG A 32 -1.68 -12.82 13.18
C ARG A 32 -1.67 -11.36 12.76
N ALA A 33 -2.20 -10.48 13.61
CA ALA A 33 -2.02 -9.05 13.42
C ALA A 33 -0.54 -8.69 13.63
N ILE A 34 0.02 -7.92 12.68
CA ILE A 34 1.41 -7.45 12.69
C ILE A 34 1.47 -5.98 13.07
N TYR A 35 0.50 -5.17 12.62
CA TYR A 35 0.46 -3.75 12.92
C TYR A 35 -0.12 -3.50 14.31
N GLU A 36 0.58 -2.69 15.11
CA GLU A 36 0.07 -2.21 16.40
C GLU A 36 -1.03 -1.16 16.22
N HIS A 37 -1.00 -0.42 15.09
CA HIS A 37 -1.92 0.66 14.77
C HIS A 37 -2.37 0.59 13.31
N SER A 38 -3.67 0.68 13.08
CA SER A 38 -4.28 0.71 11.74
C SER A 38 -4.18 2.12 11.13
N LEU A 39 -2.96 2.63 10.98
CA LEU A 39 -2.68 3.96 10.43
C LEU A 39 -2.02 3.82 9.05
N CYS A 40 -2.61 4.48 8.07
CA CYS A 40 -2.12 4.47 6.69
C CYS A 40 -1.33 5.75 6.42
N PHE A 41 -0.08 5.60 5.95
CA PHE A 41 0.80 6.72 5.64
C PHE A 41 1.52 6.50 4.32
N LEU A 42 1.84 7.59 3.62
CA LEU A 42 2.69 7.58 2.42
C LEU A 42 3.66 8.76 2.43
N HIS A 43 4.78 8.60 1.76
CA HIS A 43 5.67 9.70 1.40
C HIS A 43 4.90 10.74 0.55
N PRO A 44 5.14 12.06 0.70
CA PRO A 44 4.39 13.09 -0.03
C PRO A 44 4.32 12.89 -1.54
N GLN A 45 5.38 12.39 -2.17
CA GLN A 45 5.37 12.09 -3.62
C GLN A 45 4.48 10.89 -3.97
N ALA A 46 4.45 9.85 -3.14
CA ALA A 46 3.57 8.70 -3.34
C ALA A 46 2.10 9.09 -3.08
N GLU A 47 1.84 9.93 -2.09
CA GLU A 47 0.52 10.49 -1.81
C GLU A 47 0.01 11.31 -3.00
N ALA A 48 0.85 12.16 -3.60
CA ALA A 48 0.48 12.94 -4.79
C ALA A 48 0.16 12.04 -5.99
N CYS A 49 0.87 10.92 -6.16
CA CYS A 49 0.55 9.90 -7.16
C CYS A 49 -0.77 9.19 -6.82
N LEU A 50 -1.02 8.84 -5.55
CA LEU A 50 -2.28 8.22 -5.12
C LEU A 50 -3.49 9.10 -5.47
N ARG A 51 -3.41 10.43 -5.27
CA ARG A 51 -4.50 11.35 -5.67
C ARG A 51 -4.80 11.30 -7.16
N LYS A 52 -3.77 11.18 -8.01
CA LYS A 52 -3.96 11.01 -9.45
C LYS A 52 -4.60 9.65 -9.77
N ALA A 53 -4.15 8.58 -9.11
CA ALA A 53 -4.74 7.25 -9.27
C ALA A 53 -6.21 7.22 -8.87
N VAL A 54 -6.58 7.90 -7.78
CA VAL A 54 -8.00 8.04 -7.37
C VAL A 54 -8.82 8.77 -8.44
N ALA A 55 -8.29 9.86 -9.01
CA ALA A 55 -8.99 10.56 -10.09
C ALA A 55 -9.17 9.67 -11.33
N ALA A 56 -8.12 8.93 -11.73
CA ALA A 56 -8.20 8.01 -12.88
C ALA A 56 -9.16 6.83 -12.62
N ALA A 57 -9.20 6.28 -11.40
CA ALA A 57 -10.15 5.23 -11.06
C ALA A 57 -11.61 5.70 -11.14
N ARG A 58 -11.89 6.94 -10.70
CA ARG A 58 -13.22 7.56 -10.81
C ARG A 58 -13.73 7.69 -12.24
N GLU A 59 -12.86 7.99 -13.19
CA GLU A 59 -13.23 8.03 -14.63
C GLU A 59 -13.70 6.67 -15.17
N LEU A 60 -13.39 5.60 -14.45
CA LEU A 60 -13.81 4.22 -14.74
C LEU A 60 -14.99 3.76 -13.87
N ASP A 61 -15.62 4.65 -13.08
CA ASP A 61 -16.63 4.32 -12.06
C ASP A 61 -16.12 3.32 -11.01
N LEU A 62 -14.82 3.40 -10.67
CA LEU A 62 -14.15 2.53 -9.71
C LEU A 62 -13.56 3.33 -8.55
N ARG A 63 -13.34 2.66 -7.42
CA ARG A 63 -12.63 3.19 -6.26
C ARG A 63 -11.40 2.34 -5.96
N LEU A 64 -10.39 2.96 -5.37
CA LEU A 64 -9.22 2.26 -4.86
C LEU A 64 -9.46 1.81 -3.41
N LYS A 65 -9.01 0.60 -3.09
CA LYS A 65 -8.97 0.07 -1.74
C LYS A 65 -7.52 -0.22 -1.38
N VAL A 66 -6.99 0.52 -0.41
CA VAL A 66 -5.61 0.38 0.08
C VAL A 66 -5.54 -0.81 1.03
N LEU A 67 -4.61 -1.71 0.77
CA LEU A 67 -4.39 -2.96 1.51
C LEU A 67 -3.12 -2.90 2.36
N ASP A 68 -2.11 -2.16 1.90
CA ASP A 68 -0.90 -1.80 2.65
C ASP A 68 -0.28 -0.51 2.09
N ALA A 69 0.47 0.21 2.93
CA ALA A 69 1.19 1.42 2.53
C ALA A 69 2.53 1.52 3.28
N PHE A 70 2.73 2.49 4.16
CA PHE A 70 3.92 2.49 5.01
C PHE A 70 3.90 1.27 5.93
N ARG A 71 4.93 0.43 5.81
CA ARG A 71 5.14 -0.74 6.64
C ARG A 71 6.33 -0.50 7.55
N PRO A 72 6.15 -0.44 8.89
CA PRO A 72 7.24 -0.33 9.84
C PRO A 72 8.30 -1.43 9.66
N GLN A 73 9.54 -1.14 10.03
CA GLN A 73 10.65 -2.08 9.88
C GLN A 73 10.41 -3.38 10.65
N GLU A 74 9.89 -3.29 11.87
CA GLU A 74 9.53 -4.43 12.72
C GLU A 74 8.45 -5.32 12.11
N ALA A 75 7.51 -4.71 11.37
CA ALA A 75 6.50 -5.46 10.63
C ALA A 75 7.14 -6.19 9.43
N GLN A 76 8.06 -5.54 8.70
CA GLN A 76 8.80 -6.18 7.62
C GLN A 76 9.63 -7.38 8.12
N GLU A 77 10.24 -7.26 9.29
CA GLU A 77 10.99 -8.35 9.94
C GLU A 77 10.06 -9.51 10.32
N ALA A 78 8.88 -9.21 10.83
CA ALA A 78 7.87 -10.22 11.18
C ALA A 78 7.37 -11.00 9.95
N LEU A 79 7.16 -10.32 8.80
CA LEU A 79 6.80 -10.97 7.54
C LEU A 79 7.93 -11.87 7.00
N TRP A 80 9.14 -11.36 7.01
CA TRP A 80 10.32 -12.12 6.55
C TRP A 80 10.57 -13.37 7.40
N ALA A 81 10.33 -13.28 8.71
CA ALA A 81 10.49 -14.44 9.61
C ALA A 81 9.53 -15.60 9.28
N VAL A 82 8.37 -15.31 8.69
CA VAL A 82 7.38 -16.32 8.28
C VAL A 82 7.64 -16.81 6.85
N ALA A 83 7.95 -15.90 5.94
CA ALA A 83 8.13 -16.21 4.52
C ALA A 83 9.37 -15.50 3.95
N PRO A 84 10.59 -16.06 4.18
CA PRO A 84 11.81 -15.49 3.63
C PRO A 84 11.95 -15.85 2.13
N LEU A 85 11.02 -15.33 1.30
CA LEU A 85 10.90 -15.62 -0.12
C LEU A 85 11.35 -14.40 -0.94
N PRO A 86 12.62 -14.37 -1.41
CA PRO A 86 13.12 -13.32 -2.27
C PRO A 86 12.25 -13.17 -3.54
N GLY A 87 11.89 -11.93 -3.88
CA GLY A 87 11.00 -11.63 -5.00
C GLY A 87 9.55 -11.39 -4.59
N TYR A 88 9.13 -11.84 -3.40
CA TYR A 88 7.81 -11.57 -2.81
C TYR A 88 7.94 -10.77 -1.51
N VAL A 89 8.76 -11.21 -0.58
CA VAL A 89 8.99 -10.48 0.67
C VAL A 89 10.39 -9.88 0.62
N ALA A 90 10.49 -8.55 0.79
CA ALA A 90 11.79 -7.88 0.80
C ALA A 90 12.60 -8.28 2.03
N ASP A 91 13.91 -8.57 1.81
CA ASP A 91 14.86 -8.80 2.89
C ASP A 91 14.97 -7.53 3.77
N PRO A 92 14.64 -7.58 5.07
CA PRO A 92 14.67 -6.41 5.94
C PRO A 92 16.09 -5.80 6.07
N ALA A 93 17.14 -6.58 5.87
CA ALA A 93 18.51 -6.07 5.85
C ALA A 93 18.79 -5.13 4.65
N LYS A 94 18.06 -5.29 3.55
CA LYS A 94 18.13 -4.43 2.35
C LYS A 94 17.09 -3.29 2.40
N GLY A 95 16.07 -3.44 3.23
CA GLY A 95 14.96 -2.53 3.36
C GLY A 95 13.87 -2.72 2.31
N SER A 96 12.62 -2.45 2.70
CA SER A 96 11.44 -2.51 1.85
C SER A 96 11.08 -1.12 1.32
N ASN A 97 10.47 -1.06 0.13
CA ASN A 97 9.91 0.19 -0.40
C ASN A 97 8.68 0.64 0.39
N HIS A 98 7.97 -0.28 1.05
CA HIS A 98 6.95 0.05 2.06
C HIS A 98 7.56 0.76 3.27
N THR A 99 8.71 0.31 3.78
CA THR A 99 9.41 0.95 4.91
C THR A 99 10.00 2.32 4.56
N ARG A 100 10.08 2.63 3.25
CA ARG A 100 10.41 3.98 2.74
C ARG A 100 9.16 4.86 2.57
N GLY A 101 7.96 4.29 2.73
CA GLY A 101 6.68 4.96 2.50
C GLY A 101 6.39 5.27 1.02
N VAL A 102 7.07 4.60 0.09
CA VAL A 102 6.96 4.88 -1.36
C VAL A 102 6.34 3.73 -2.15
N ALA A 103 5.90 2.68 -1.48
CA ALA A 103 5.12 1.58 -2.05
C ALA A 103 3.72 1.51 -1.45
N ILE A 104 2.80 0.96 -2.21
CA ILE A 104 1.40 0.79 -1.84
C ILE A 104 0.86 -0.50 -2.46
N ASP A 105 0.13 -1.28 -1.67
CA ASP A 105 -0.63 -2.43 -2.12
C ASP A 105 -2.12 -2.05 -2.15
N LEU A 106 -2.79 -2.34 -3.26
CA LEU A 106 -4.18 -1.92 -3.42
C LEU A 106 -4.93 -2.77 -4.44
N THR A 107 -6.26 -2.62 -4.44
CA THR A 107 -7.16 -3.24 -5.40
C THR A 107 -8.25 -2.26 -5.86
N LEU A 108 -9.09 -2.68 -6.78
CA LEU A 108 -10.23 -1.93 -7.30
C LEU A 108 -11.54 -2.41 -6.68
N VAL A 109 -12.44 -1.47 -6.46
CA VAL A 109 -13.80 -1.70 -5.95
C VAL A 109 -14.80 -1.04 -6.88
N ALA A 110 -15.83 -1.76 -7.27
CA ALA A 110 -16.92 -1.26 -8.09
C ALA A 110 -17.84 -0.32 -7.32
N ALA A 111 -18.71 0.41 -8.01
CA ALA A 111 -19.64 1.36 -7.43
C ALA A 111 -20.65 0.74 -6.44
N ASP A 112 -20.93 -0.55 -6.58
CA ASP A 112 -21.79 -1.33 -5.67
C ASP A 112 -21.05 -1.81 -4.40
N GLY A 113 -19.77 -1.49 -4.26
CA GLY A 113 -18.93 -1.87 -3.12
C GLY A 113 -18.25 -3.24 -3.26
N GLN A 114 -18.44 -3.96 -4.39
CA GLN A 114 -17.78 -5.24 -4.60
C GLN A 114 -16.31 -5.04 -5.01
N VAL A 115 -15.41 -5.77 -4.35
CA VAL A 115 -14.00 -5.86 -4.75
C VAL A 115 -13.91 -6.62 -6.06
N LEU A 116 -13.20 -6.07 -7.04
CA LEU A 116 -13.02 -6.74 -8.34
C LEU A 116 -12.14 -8.00 -8.17
N ASP A 117 -12.56 -9.08 -8.83
CA ASP A 117 -11.78 -10.31 -8.85
C ASP A 117 -10.45 -10.10 -9.59
N MET A 118 -9.35 -10.30 -8.89
CA MET A 118 -7.99 -10.21 -9.40
C MET A 118 -7.34 -11.59 -9.62
N GLY A 119 -8.11 -12.68 -9.46
CA GLY A 119 -7.71 -14.05 -9.74
C GLY A 119 -6.92 -14.73 -8.64
N THR A 120 -6.30 -13.99 -7.75
CA THR A 120 -5.67 -14.48 -6.52
C THR A 120 -5.90 -13.49 -5.38
N PRO A 121 -5.97 -13.95 -4.13
CA PRO A 121 -5.82 -13.08 -2.98
C PRO A 121 -4.49 -12.32 -3.01
N VAL A 122 -4.43 -11.19 -2.30
CA VAL A 122 -3.15 -10.51 -2.00
C VAL A 122 -2.22 -11.45 -1.26
N ASP A 123 -0.93 -11.28 -1.41
CA ASP A 123 0.11 -12.12 -0.81
C ASP A 123 0.08 -13.61 -1.21
N THR A 124 -0.63 -13.95 -2.27
CA THR A 124 -0.51 -15.28 -2.89
C THR A 124 0.81 -15.32 -3.67
N MET A 125 1.84 -15.94 -3.07
CA MET A 125 3.21 -15.96 -3.58
C MET A 125 3.41 -17.05 -4.64
N THR A 126 2.65 -16.97 -5.74
CA THR A 126 2.65 -17.94 -6.84
C THR A 126 2.64 -17.24 -8.20
N ALA A 127 2.91 -17.99 -9.27
CA ALA A 127 2.92 -17.44 -10.63
C ALA A 127 1.58 -16.82 -11.07
N GLU A 128 0.47 -17.30 -10.51
CA GLU A 128 -0.86 -16.76 -10.78
C GLU A 128 -1.01 -15.30 -10.32
N SER A 129 -0.19 -14.84 -9.38
CA SER A 129 -0.17 -13.44 -8.93
C SER A 129 0.61 -12.51 -9.84
N HIS A 130 1.40 -13.02 -10.78
CA HIS A 130 2.13 -12.18 -11.72
C HIS A 130 1.16 -11.37 -12.59
N HIS A 131 1.46 -10.11 -12.84
CA HIS A 131 0.60 -9.20 -13.60
C HIS A 131 0.14 -9.77 -14.94
N PHE A 132 1.04 -10.43 -15.65
CA PHE A 132 0.81 -10.93 -17.02
C PHE A 132 0.63 -12.46 -17.07
N TYR A 133 0.16 -13.07 -15.99
CA TYR A 133 -0.16 -14.49 -15.99
C TYR A 133 -1.32 -14.77 -16.95
N ALA A 134 -1.06 -15.55 -17.99
CA ALA A 134 -1.99 -15.78 -19.09
C ALA A 134 -3.12 -16.79 -18.75
N GLY A 135 -3.00 -17.52 -17.63
CA GLY A 135 -3.98 -18.56 -17.26
C GLY A 135 -5.28 -18.06 -16.66
N HIS A 136 -5.40 -16.76 -16.35
CA HIS A 136 -6.63 -16.20 -15.84
C HIS A 136 -7.70 -16.00 -16.91
N CYS A 137 -8.97 -16.01 -16.52
CA CYS A 137 -10.08 -15.67 -17.40
C CYS A 137 -10.02 -14.19 -17.85
N ALA A 138 -10.71 -13.87 -18.93
CA ALA A 138 -10.71 -12.52 -19.52
C ALA A 138 -11.14 -11.44 -18.52
N ALA A 139 -12.10 -11.71 -17.63
CA ALA A 139 -12.57 -10.75 -16.64
C ALA A 139 -11.46 -10.35 -15.67
N VAL A 140 -10.71 -11.31 -15.14
CA VAL A 140 -9.56 -11.07 -14.26
C VAL A 140 -8.46 -10.29 -14.98
N GLN A 141 -8.13 -10.68 -16.22
CA GLN A 141 -7.13 -9.96 -17.03
C GLN A 141 -7.54 -8.50 -17.26
N ILE A 142 -8.81 -8.23 -17.54
CA ILE A 142 -9.34 -6.86 -17.70
C ILE A 142 -9.24 -6.08 -16.39
N ASN A 143 -9.60 -6.67 -15.26
CA ASN A 143 -9.53 -6.00 -13.95
C ASN A 143 -8.09 -5.64 -13.60
N ARG A 144 -7.13 -6.55 -13.78
CA ARG A 144 -5.69 -6.27 -13.59
C ARG A 144 -5.18 -5.19 -14.53
N ALA A 145 -5.60 -5.22 -15.81
CA ALA A 145 -5.22 -4.19 -16.78
C ALA A 145 -5.75 -2.81 -16.39
N ARG A 146 -6.98 -2.70 -15.87
CA ARG A 146 -7.55 -1.45 -15.33
C ARG A 146 -6.72 -0.91 -14.17
N LEU A 147 -6.43 -1.76 -13.19
CA LEU A 147 -5.60 -1.36 -12.05
C LEU A 147 -4.21 -0.92 -12.50
N LEU A 148 -3.57 -1.69 -13.37
CA LEU A 148 -2.25 -1.37 -13.92
C LEU A 148 -2.26 -0.02 -14.64
N THR A 149 -3.24 0.24 -15.50
CA THR A 149 -3.37 1.51 -16.25
C THR A 149 -3.52 2.68 -15.29
N VAL A 150 -4.46 2.60 -14.34
CA VAL A 150 -4.70 3.65 -13.32
C VAL A 150 -3.41 4.00 -12.57
N MET A 151 -2.65 2.99 -12.15
CA MET A 151 -1.45 3.20 -11.34
C MET A 151 -0.26 3.71 -12.16
N LEU A 152 -0.06 3.21 -13.39
CA LEU A 152 1.01 3.69 -14.27
C LEU A 152 0.78 5.14 -14.71
N GLU A 153 -0.44 5.51 -15.09
CA GLU A 153 -0.80 6.90 -15.46
C GLU A 153 -0.64 7.86 -14.27
N ALA A 154 -0.84 7.39 -13.05
CA ALA A 154 -0.60 8.15 -11.84
C ALA A 154 0.89 8.39 -11.53
N GLY A 155 1.80 7.62 -12.15
CA GLY A 155 3.25 7.74 -12.00
C GLY A 155 3.90 6.69 -11.12
N PHE A 156 3.19 5.64 -10.74
CA PHE A 156 3.77 4.47 -10.09
C PHE A 156 4.37 3.49 -11.11
N LEU A 157 5.24 2.63 -10.64
CA LEU A 157 5.69 1.42 -11.33
C LEU A 157 5.05 0.20 -10.66
N HIS A 158 4.73 -0.82 -11.45
CA HIS A 158 4.22 -2.09 -10.92
C HIS A 158 5.36 -3.06 -10.55
N HIS A 159 5.09 -3.98 -9.63
CA HIS A 159 5.94 -5.13 -9.39
C HIS A 159 5.50 -6.29 -10.30
N PRO A 160 6.37 -6.91 -11.13
CA PRO A 160 5.93 -7.88 -12.13
C PRO A 160 5.33 -9.16 -11.53
N GLN A 161 5.70 -9.54 -10.32
CA GLN A 161 5.27 -10.78 -9.66
C GLN A 161 4.06 -10.60 -8.72
N GLU A 162 3.60 -9.33 -8.50
CA GLU A 162 2.56 -8.98 -7.54
C GLU A 162 1.59 -8.00 -8.17
N TRP A 163 0.37 -8.44 -8.50
CA TRP A 163 -0.61 -7.59 -9.17
C TRP A 163 -1.09 -6.41 -8.31
N TRP A 164 -0.94 -6.51 -7.00
CA TRP A 164 -1.38 -5.50 -6.02
C TRP A 164 -0.34 -4.42 -5.76
N HIS A 165 0.99 -4.74 -5.96
CA HIS A 165 2.10 -3.89 -5.52
C HIS A 165 2.52 -2.85 -6.55
N TYR A 166 2.54 -1.60 -6.11
CA TYR A 166 3.00 -0.45 -6.87
C TYR A 166 3.93 0.43 -6.05
N GLN A 167 4.91 1.07 -6.69
CA GLN A 167 5.91 1.87 -6.01
C GLN A 167 6.35 3.07 -6.86
N LEU A 168 6.93 4.09 -6.22
CA LEU A 168 7.54 5.19 -6.98
C LEU A 168 8.73 4.70 -7.81
N PRO A 169 9.01 5.36 -8.95
CA PRO A 169 10.30 5.19 -9.64
C PRO A 169 11.48 5.49 -8.70
N ASP A 170 12.59 4.78 -8.91
CA ASP A 170 13.81 4.97 -8.11
C ASP A 170 13.58 4.84 -6.59
N ALA A 171 12.68 3.98 -6.15
CA ALA A 171 12.27 3.82 -4.75
C ALA A 171 13.46 3.67 -3.77
N ASN A 172 14.57 3.08 -4.22
CA ASN A 172 15.79 2.90 -3.44
C ASN A 172 16.53 4.22 -3.12
N LYS A 173 16.20 5.33 -3.77
CA LYS A 173 16.78 6.65 -3.45
C LYS A 173 16.13 7.29 -2.21
N PHE A 174 14.97 6.80 -1.80
CA PHE A 174 14.30 7.26 -0.59
C PHE A 174 14.87 6.55 0.64
N PRO A 175 15.13 7.28 1.73
CA PRO A 175 15.64 6.66 2.96
C PRO A 175 14.60 5.75 3.59
N LEU A 176 15.07 4.74 4.33
CA LEU A 176 14.21 4.00 5.25
C LEU A 176 13.73 4.95 6.35
N ILE A 177 12.47 4.85 6.71
CA ILE A 177 11.88 5.64 7.80
C ILE A 177 12.14 4.90 9.12
N ASP A 178 12.71 5.61 10.08
CA ASP A 178 12.75 5.13 11.46
C ASP A 178 11.32 5.10 12.01
N SER A 179 10.74 3.91 12.06
CA SER A 179 9.35 3.70 12.45
C SER A 179 9.08 4.13 13.89
N HIS A 180 10.01 3.87 14.82
CA HIS A 180 9.85 4.26 16.22
C HIS A 180 9.86 5.77 16.40
N ALA A 181 10.83 6.46 15.79
CA ALA A 181 10.90 7.92 15.84
C ALA A 181 9.67 8.56 15.16
N PHE A 182 9.26 8.04 13.99
CA PHE A 182 8.08 8.51 13.28
C PHE A 182 6.79 8.35 14.09
N MET A 183 6.52 7.17 14.64
CA MET A 183 5.30 6.92 15.41
C MET A 183 5.26 7.73 16.72
N THR A 184 6.41 7.98 17.33
CA THR A 184 6.52 8.89 18.49
C THR A 184 6.09 10.31 18.11
N CYS A 185 6.53 10.84 16.97
CA CYS A 185 6.11 12.15 16.47
C CYS A 185 4.61 12.21 16.18
N VAL A 186 4.04 11.16 15.55
CA VAL A 186 2.59 11.06 15.27
C VAL A 186 1.77 11.08 16.56
N ALA A 187 2.21 10.38 17.60
CA ALA A 187 1.54 10.37 18.89
C ALA A 187 1.56 11.75 19.58
N GLN A 188 2.67 12.48 19.50
CA GLN A 188 2.82 13.83 20.05
C GLN A 188 1.95 14.87 19.32
N ASP A 189 1.83 14.76 17.99
CA ASP A 189 1.02 15.68 17.21
C ASP A 189 -0.49 15.56 17.55
N LYS A 190 -0.98 14.36 17.80
CA LYS A 190 -2.36 14.11 18.27
C LYS A 190 -2.64 14.67 19.68
N THR A 191 -1.62 14.90 20.50
CA THR A 191 -1.77 15.43 21.86
C THR A 191 -1.60 16.95 21.94
N SER A 192 -1.19 17.61 20.85
CA SER A 192 -1.01 19.06 20.77
C SER A 192 -2.36 19.79 20.86
N PRO A 193 -2.49 20.86 21.69
CA PRO A 193 -3.74 21.58 21.88
C PRO A 193 -4.30 22.25 20.63
N ALA A 194 -3.47 22.48 19.61
CA ALA A 194 -3.87 23.08 18.35
C ALA A 194 -4.80 22.19 17.49
N THR A 195 -4.84 20.90 17.73
CA THR A 195 -5.63 19.92 16.95
C THR A 195 -7.00 19.62 17.60
N ARG A 196 -7.30 20.20 18.77
CA ARG A 196 -8.56 20.02 19.51
C ARG A 196 -9.65 21.06 19.21
N ALA A 197 -9.41 21.99 18.29
CA ALA A 197 -10.34 23.05 17.93
C ALA A 197 -10.71 22.97 16.43
N VAL A 198 -11.48 21.96 16.05
CA VAL A 198 -12.36 21.96 14.87
C VAL A 198 -13.56 21.05 15.16
#